data_a3ca94d2cfcfc74efd84fd30011841f7
#
_entry.id   a3ca94d2cfcfc74efd84fd30011841f7
#
_cell.length_a   1.000
_cell.length_b   1.000
_cell.length_c   1.000
_cell.angle_alpha   90.00
_cell.angle_beta   90.00
_cell.angle_gamma   90.00
#
_symmetry.space_group_name_H-M   'P 1'
#
loop_
_entity.id
_entity.type
_entity.pdbx_description
1 polymer ?
#
loop_
_entity_poly.entity_id
_entity_poly.type
_entity_poly.pdbx_seq_one_letter_code
_entity_poly.pdbx_strand_id
1 'polypeptide(L)'
;MEDKERTLTEAEADEPECKSEQKPEPTTEENSEQNAEPESKENSEDESELAIIAEEAPADITKDNCGIVSKDLEFYKDFNDLIELINQSDHIYDMDLINKAYRVALKEHGHQRRSSGIPYIFHPVSVAYILVQLGMDNESVAAALLHDVVEDTPVTLDEIRKEFGNEIAELIDGVTKL
;
A
#
# COMPACT_ATOMS: atom_id res chain seq x y z
N MET A 1 -61.38 -22.13 19.37
CA MET A 1 -61.23 -23.51 18.94
C MET A 1 -59.91 -23.54 18.18
N GLU A 2 -58.90 -24.13 18.61
CA GLU A 2 -58.44 -25.01 19.66
C GLU A 2 -56.94 -24.83 19.75
N ASP A 3 -56.50 -24.72 20.98
CA ASP A 3 -55.14 -24.84 21.48
C ASP A 3 -54.45 -26.12 20.99
N LYS A 4 -53.16 -26.04 20.84
CA LYS A 4 -52.25 -27.11 21.28
C LYS A 4 -50.87 -26.56 21.58
N GLU A 5 -50.64 -26.30 22.85
CA GLU A 5 -49.34 -26.42 23.51
C GLU A 5 -48.67 -27.77 23.25
N ARG A 6 -47.38 -27.77 23.13
CA ARG A 6 -46.54 -28.90 23.57
C ARG A 6 -45.12 -28.47 23.86
N THR A 7 -44.85 -28.16 25.09
CA THR A 7 -43.94 -28.76 26.09
C THR A 7 -42.48 -29.03 25.66
N LEU A 8 -41.67 -28.36 26.45
CA LEU A 8 -40.25 -28.58 26.80
C LEU A 8 -39.85 -30.04 26.91
N THR A 9 -38.66 -30.37 26.53
CA THR A 9 -37.77 -31.31 27.24
C THR A 9 -36.35 -30.79 27.25
N GLU A 10 -35.93 -30.50 28.48
CA GLU A 10 -34.53 -30.39 28.90
C GLU A 10 -33.83 -31.75 28.77
N ALA A 11 -32.60 -31.73 28.37
CA ALA A 11 -31.65 -32.83 28.63
C ALA A 11 -30.29 -32.23 28.96
N GLU A 12 -29.92 -32.54 30.19
CA GLU A 12 -28.75 -32.18 30.96
C GLU A 12 -27.45 -32.78 30.36
N ALA A 13 -26.40 -32.01 30.59
CA ALA A 13 -25.08 -32.32 31.10
C ALA A 13 -24.35 -33.59 30.65
N ASP A 14 -23.14 -33.43 30.17
CA ASP A 14 -22.00 -34.24 30.68
C ASP A 14 -20.67 -33.49 30.40
N GLU A 15 -20.04 -33.03 31.48
CA GLU A 15 -18.62 -32.67 31.50
C GLU A 15 -17.83 -33.96 31.88
N PRO A 16 -16.63 -34.16 31.39
CA PRO A 16 -15.65 -34.88 32.17
C PRO A 16 -14.44 -34.04 32.57
N GLU A 17 -14.17 -34.21 33.82
CA GLU A 17 -13.13 -33.74 34.70
C GLU A 17 -11.70 -33.75 34.17
N CYS A 18 -11.02 -32.71 34.63
CA CYS A 18 -9.59 -32.52 34.86
C CYS A 18 -8.87 -33.75 35.45
N LYS A 19 -7.77 -34.17 34.86
CA LYS A 19 -6.69 -34.88 35.56
C LYS A 19 -5.35 -34.22 35.34
N SER A 20 -4.88 -33.62 36.41
CA SER A 20 -3.52 -33.20 36.70
C SER A 20 -2.57 -34.41 36.86
N GLU A 21 -1.42 -34.35 36.22
CA GLU A 21 -0.19 -35.01 36.74
C GLU A 21 1.04 -34.32 36.10
N GLN A 22 1.72 -33.55 36.88
CA GLN A 22 3.02 -33.75 37.56
C GLN A 22 4.26 -33.54 36.67
N LYS A 23 4.91 -32.43 37.03
CA LYS A 23 6.27 -32.00 36.74
C LYS A 23 7.30 -33.01 37.33
N PRO A 24 8.49 -33.15 36.74
CA PRO A 24 9.72 -32.95 37.52
C PRO A 24 10.73 -32.00 36.86
N GLU A 25 11.24 -31.09 37.65
CA GLU A 25 12.58 -30.48 37.55
C GLU A 25 13.49 -31.19 38.57
N PRO A 26 14.82 -30.88 38.67
CA PRO A 26 15.85 -30.58 37.65
C PRO A 26 17.11 -31.47 37.91
N THR A 27 18.04 -31.49 36.95
CA THR A 27 19.44 -31.85 37.26
C THR A 27 20.38 -30.92 36.53
N THR A 28 21.12 -30.20 37.35
CA THR A 28 22.36 -29.49 37.06
C THR A 28 23.48 -30.45 36.68
N GLU A 29 24.18 -30.17 35.59
CA GLU A 29 25.62 -30.47 35.50
C GLU A 29 26.29 -29.37 34.67
N GLU A 30 27.21 -28.67 35.35
CA GLU A 30 28.24 -27.77 34.81
C GLU A 30 29.18 -28.54 33.87
N ASN A 31 29.53 -27.95 32.74
CA ASN A 31 30.91 -28.03 32.29
C ASN A 31 31.23 -26.89 31.27
N SER A 32 32.12 -26.09 31.71
CA SER A 32 33.19 -25.26 31.14
C SER A 32 33.35 -25.14 29.62
N GLU A 33 33.45 -23.84 29.25
CA GLU A 33 34.44 -23.24 28.35
C GLU A 33 34.64 -23.82 26.94
N GLN A 34 34.25 -23.08 25.94
CA GLN A 34 35.20 -22.55 24.96
C GLN A 34 34.54 -21.47 24.06
N ASN A 35 35.16 -20.29 24.09
CA ASN A 35 35.00 -19.21 23.19
C ASN A 35 35.06 -19.69 21.73
N ALA A 36 34.03 -19.35 20.95
CA ALA A 36 34.15 -19.05 19.54
C ALA A 36 33.08 -18.03 19.17
N GLU A 37 33.48 -16.77 19.02
CA GLU A 37 32.76 -15.78 18.28
C GLU A 37 32.52 -16.32 16.86
N PRO A 38 31.31 -16.29 16.33
CA PRO A 38 31.13 -16.29 14.90
C PRO A 38 31.24 -14.85 14.41
N GLU A 39 32.28 -14.61 13.64
CA GLU A 39 32.46 -13.46 12.78
C GLU A 39 31.13 -13.08 12.11
N SER A 40 30.73 -11.85 12.37
CA SER A 40 29.74 -11.14 11.56
C SER A 40 30.26 -11.09 10.13
N LYS A 41 29.80 -12.01 9.29
CA LYS A 41 29.82 -11.81 7.86
C LYS A 41 28.77 -10.76 7.57
N GLU A 42 29.23 -9.53 7.44
CA GLU A 42 28.54 -8.49 6.71
C GLU A 42 28.17 -9.06 5.34
N ASN A 43 26.91 -9.38 5.16
CA ASN A 43 26.31 -9.53 3.85
C ASN A 43 26.20 -8.13 3.24
N SER A 44 27.31 -7.72 2.61
CA SER A 44 27.32 -6.65 1.62
C SER A 44 26.85 -7.25 0.29
N GLU A 45 25.57 -7.58 0.19
CA GLU A 45 24.95 -7.93 -1.07
C GLU A 45 23.63 -7.20 -1.13
N ASP A 46 23.57 -6.30 -2.10
CA ASP A 46 22.40 -5.75 -2.74
C ASP A 46 21.86 -4.39 -2.29
N GLU A 47 22.73 -3.40 -2.13
CA GLU A 47 22.32 -1.99 -2.21
C GLU A 47 22.14 -1.48 -3.66
N SER A 48 22.30 -2.32 -4.67
CA SER A 48 22.30 -1.89 -6.09
C SER A 48 20.96 -2.09 -6.82
N GLU A 49 19.94 -2.69 -6.21
CA GLU A 49 18.64 -2.91 -6.84
C GLU A 49 17.47 -2.07 -6.29
N LEU A 50 17.71 -1.20 -5.32
CA LEU A 50 16.68 -0.27 -4.80
C LEU A 50 16.57 1.03 -5.61
N ALA A 51 16.75 0.96 -6.91
CA ALA A 51 16.98 2.16 -7.72
C ALA A 51 15.86 2.52 -8.71
N ILE A 52 14.60 2.19 -8.45
CA ILE A 52 13.52 2.80 -9.26
C ILE A 52 13.44 4.31 -8.99
N ILE A 53 13.92 4.78 -7.84
CA ILE A 53 13.77 6.18 -7.39
C ILE A 53 15.05 7.02 -7.52
N ALA A 54 16.23 6.41 -7.73
CA ALA A 54 17.51 7.11 -7.63
C ALA A 54 17.92 7.94 -8.87
N GLU A 55 17.18 7.86 -9.96
CA GLU A 55 17.38 8.75 -11.11
C GLU A 55 16.55 10.01 -10.93
N GLU A 56 17.11 11.18 -11.26
CA GLU A 56 16.45 12.48 -11.12
C GLU A 56 15.01 12.41 -11.66
N ALA A 57 14.04 12.54 -10.76
CA ALA A 57 12.64 12.59 -11.15
C ALA A 57 12.42 13.78 -12.11
N PRO A 58 11.65 13.61 -13.17
CA PRO A 58 11.33 14.70 -14.06
C PRO A 58 10.66 15.85 -13.30
N ALA A 59 10.77 17.09 -13.85
CA ALA A 59 10.08 18.23 -13.27
C ALA A 59 8.57 17.98 -13.20
N ASP A 60 7.93 18.45 -12.14
CA ASP A 60 6.49 18.29 -11.96
C ASP A 60 5.72 18.81 -13.17
N ILE A 61 4.75 18.03 -13.66
CA ILE A 61 3.85 18.41 -14.73
C ILE A 61 2.58 18.99 -14.10
N THR A 62 2.38 20.30 -14.30
CA THR A 62 1.20 21.02 -13.81
C THR A 62 0.33 21.50 -14.98
N LYS A 63 -0.87 21.96 -14.67
CA LYS A 63 -1.76 22.55 -15.69
C LYS A 63 -1.13 23.76 -16.39
N ASP A 64 -0.30 24.51 -15.66
CA ASP A 64 0.35 25.73 -16.19
C ASP A 64 1.51 25.41 -17.14
N ASN A 65 2.19 24.29 -16.97
CA ASN A 65 3.40 23.95 -17.74
C ASN A 65 3.23 22.77 -18.71
N CYS A 66 2.07 22.13 -18.76
CA CYS A 66 1.83 20.95 -19.62
C CYS A 66 1.78 21.28 -21.13
N GLY A 67 1.77 22.57 -21.49
CA GLY A 67 1.77 23.03 -22.88
C GLY A 67 0.44 22.85 -23.61
N ILE A 68 -0.65 22.63 -22.89
CA ILE A 68 -1.99 22.43 -23.45
C ILE A 68 -2.92 23.54 -22.97
N VAL A 69 -3.63 24.17 -23.90
CA VAL A 69 -4.74 25.09 -23.63
C VAL A 69 -6.02 24.39 -24.08
N SER A 70 -6.68 23.67 -23.18
CA SER A 70 -7.93 22.98 -23.46
C SER A 70 -8.91 23.21 -22.33
N LYS A 71 -10.20 23.36 -22.64
CA LYS A 71 -11.27 23.39 -21.64
C LYS A 71 -11.38 22.06 -20.87
N ASP A 72 -10.95 20.97 -21.49
CA ASP A 72 -10.97 19.65 -20.86
C ASP A 72 -9.97 19.58 -19.70
N LEU A 73 -8.94 20.42 -19.68
CA LEU A 73 -7.95 20.49 -18.62
C LEU A 73 -8.55 20.92 -17.26
N GLU A 74 -9.65 21.66 -17.28
CA GLU A 74 -10.36 22.09 -16.06
C GLU A 74 -10.93 20.89 -15.26
N PHE A 75 -11.20 19.77 -15.94
CA PHE A 75 -11.73 18.58 -15.31
C PHE A 75 -10.64 17.71 -14.64
N TYR A 76 -9.39 17.89 -15.03
CA TYR A 76 -8.27 17.15 -14.46
C TYR A 76 -7.69 17.88 -13.26
N LYS A 77 -7.12 17.10 -12.34
CA LYS A 77 -6.39 17.59 -11.18
C LYS A 77 -4.89 17.36 -11.39
N ASP A 78 -4.08 18.34 -11.07
CA ASP A 78 -2.64 18.16 -10.97
C ASP A 78 -2.20 17.91 -9.53
N PHE A 79 -0.91 17.67 -9.32
CA PHE A 79 -0.41 17.32 -8.01
C PHE A 79 -0.54 18.45 -7.00
N ASN A 80 -0.49 19.72 -7.44
CA ASN A 80 -0.72 20.86 -6.55
C ASN A 80 -2.16 20.92 -6.05
N ASP A 81 -3.16 20.61 -6.91
CA ASP A 81 -4.55 20.50 -6.49
C ASP A 81 -4.72 19.41 -5.42
N LEU A 82 -4.04 18.26 -5.56
CA LEU A 82 -4.07 17.17 -4.60
C LEU A 82 -3.48 17.58 -3.25
N ILE A 83 -2.30 18.21 -3.26
CA ILE A 83 -1.64 18.70 -2.04
C ILE A 83 -2.50 19.76 -1.34
N GLU A 84 -3.10 20.67 -2.10
CA GLU A 84 -4.00 21.68 -1.52
C GLU A 84 -5.20 21.04 -0.84
N LEU A 85 -5.82 20.04 -1.45
CA LEU A 85 -6.93 19.30 -0.85
C LEU A 85 -6.52 18.56 0.41
N ILE A 86 -5.37 17.88 0.41
CA ILE A 86 -4.82 17.17 1.57
C ILE A 86 -4.61 18.15 2.74
N ASN A 87 -4.03 19.32 2.48
CA ASN A 87 -3.78 20.33 3.49
C ASN A 87 -5.08 20.94 4.08
N GLN A 88 -6.19 20.86 3.35
CA GLN A 88 -7.52 21.32 3.81
C GLN A 88 -8.31 20.20 4.50
N SER A 89 -7.83 18.96 4.44
CA SER A 89 -8.50 17.79 5.03
C SER A 89 -8.27 17.72 6.54
N ASP A 90 -9.27 17.25 7.27
CA ASP A 90 -9.14 16.89 8.69
C ASP A 90 -8.39 15.56 8.90
N HIS A 91 -8.18 14.79 7.84
CA HIS A 91 -7.44 13.53 7.85
C HIS A 91 -5.93 13.78 7.76
N ILE A 92 -5.15 13.05 8.55
CA ILE A 92 -3.69 13.16 8.53
C ILE A 92 -3.14 12.18 7.49
N TYR A 93 -2.55 12.74 6.42
CA TYR A 93 -1.94 11.97 5.35
C TYR A 93 -0.43 11.87 5.51
N ASP A 94 0.13 10.71 5.15
CA ASP A 94 1.57 10.50 5.02
C ASP A 94 2.07 11.11 3.71
N MET A 95 2.59 12.33 3.83
CA MET A 95 3.07 13.08 2.66
C MET A 95 4.31 12.48 2.02
N ASP A 96 5.14 11.77 2.79
CA ASP A 96 6.34 11.12 2.23
C ASP A 96 5.93 9.95 1.34
N LEU A 97 4.97 9.14 1.78
CA LEU A 97 4.40 8.06 0.99
C LEU A 97 3.73 8.58 -0.29
N ILE A 98 2.87 9.60 -0.18
CA ILE A 98 2.15 10.17 -1.32
C ILE A 98 3.10 10.82 -2.33
N ASN A 99 4.09 11.60 -1.86
CA ASN A 99 5.12 12.17 -2.72
C ASN A 99 5.92 11.07 -3.44
N LYS A 100 6.33 10.02 -2.72
CA LYS A 100 7.06 8.88 -3.28
C LYS A 100 6.24 8.19 -4.38
N ALA A 101 4.97 7.90 -4.14
CA ALA A 101 4.07 7.29 -5.12
C ALA A 101 3.89 8.17 -6.36
N TYR A 102 3.69 9.47 -6.16
CA TYR A 102 3.59 10.43 -7.27
C TYR A 102 4.88 10.49 -8.10
N ARG A 103 6.07 10.51 -7.47
CA ARG A 103 7.36 10.54 -8.19
C ARG A 103 7.56 9.32 -9.07
N VAL A 104 7.20 8.14 -8.59
CA VAL A 104 7.24 6.92 -9.41
C VAL A 104 6.25 7.03 -10.58
N ALA A 105 5.00 7.41 -10.33
CA ALA A 105 4.01 7.58 -11.38
C ALA A 105 4.43 8.64 -12.41
N LEU A 106 5.01 9.76 -11.98
CA LEU A 106 5.50 10.82 -12.86
C LEU A 106 6.68 10.35 -13.71
N LYS A 107 7.62 9.61 -13.13
CA LYS A 107 8.78 9.05 -13.85
C LYS A 107 8.31 8.12 -14.97
N GLU A 108 7.40 7.23 -14.67
CA GLU A 108 6.95 6.21 -15.60
C GLU A 108 5.98 6.74 -16.67
N HIS A 109 5.08 7.66 -16.31
CA HIS A 109 4.06 8.20 -17.20
C HIS A 109 4.37 9.62 -17.76
N GLY A 110 5.43 10.28 -17.27
CA GLY A 110 5.67 11.71 -17.59
C GLY A 110 5.78 12.04 -19.07
N HIS A 111 6.17 11.07 -19.89
CA HIS A 111 6.23 11.21 -21.37
C HIS A 111 4.96 10.73 -22.07
N GLN A 112 4.04 10.07 -21.37
CA GLN A 112 2.82 9.53 -21.95
C GLN A 112 1.73 10.61 -22.02
N ARG A 113 0.88 10.49 -23.04
CA ARG A 113 -0.26 11.37 -23.24
C ARG A 113 -1.50 10.57 -23.62
N ARG A 114 -2.65 11.03 -23.16
CA ARG A 114 -3.95 10.50 -23.58
C ARG A 114 -4.23 10.86 -25.05
N SER A 115 -5.23 10.21 -25.64
CA SER A 115 -5.68 10.52 -27.02
C SER A 115 -6.08 12.00 -27.22
N SER A 116 -6.49 12.68 -26.14
CA SER A 116 -6.76 14.12 -26.11
C SER A 116 -5.49 15.01 -26.12
N GLY A 117 -4.29 14.41 -26.01
CA GLY A 117 -3.01 15.10 -25.86
C GLY A 117 -2.64 15.49 -24.44
N ILE A 118 -3.57 15.35 -23.48
CA ILE A 118 -3.36 15.69 -22.06
C ILE A 118 -2.34 14.72 -21.45
N PRO A 119 -1.36 15.20 -20.63
CA PRO A 119 -0.42 14.34 -19.94
C PRO A 119 -1.12 13.24 -19.14
N TYR A 120 -0.63 12.01 -19.27
CA TYR A 120 -1.27 10.86 -18.65
C TYR A 120 -1.30 10.94 -17.12
N ILE A 121 -0.27 11.53 -16.51
CA ILE A 121 -0.12 11.68 -15.06
C ILE A 121 -1.33 12.36 -14.38
N PHE A 122 -2.08 13.19 -15.09
CA PHE A 122 -3.27 13.85 -14.54
C PHE A 122 -4.39 12.86 -14.23
N HIS A 123 -4.38 11.66 -14.86
CA HIS A 123 -5.37 10.63 -14.57
C HIS A 123 -5.20 10.05 -13.17
N PRO A 124 -4.08 9.40 -12.82
CA PRO A 124 -3.91 8.85 -11.49
C PRO A 124 -3.99 9.91 -10.39
N VAL A 125 -3.51 11.13 -10.65
CA VAL A 125 -3.66 12.24 -9.69
C VAL A 125 -5.14 12.61 -9.49
N SER A 126 -5.95 12.65 -10.55
CA SER A 126 -7.39 12.93 -10.41
C SER A 126 -8.13 11.82 -9.66
N VAL A 127 -7.73 10.56 -9.84
CA VAL A 127 -8.28 9.43 -9.05
C VAL A 127 -7.91 9.57 -7.58
N ALA A 128 -6.63 9.82 -7.28
CA ALA A 128 -6.16 10.06 -5.91
C ALA A 128 -6.89 11.25 -5.24
N TYR A 129 -7.11 12.34 -5.99
CA TYR A 129 -7.88 13.50 -5.53
C TYR A 129 -9.30 13.11 -5.08
N ILE A 130 -9.99 12.28 -5.85
CA ILE A 130 -11.32 11.78 -5.49
C ILE A 130 -11.26 10.94 -4.21
N LEU A 131 -10.25 10.07 -4.06
CA LEU A 131 -10.11 9.25 -2.85
C LEU A 131 -9.85 10.09 -1.60
N VAL A 132 -9.06 11.15 -1.71
CA VAL A 132 -8.87 12.12 -0.62
C VAL A 132 -10.19 12.83 -0.28
N GLN A 133 -11.00 13.22 -1.27
CA GLN A 133 -12.35 13.78 -1.02
C GLN A 133 -13.27 12.80 -0.30
N LEU A 134 -13.12 11.51 -0.53
CA LEU A 134 -13.88 10.45 0.14
C LEU A 134 -13.30 10.07 1.53
N GLY A 135 -12.18 10.67 1.94
CA GLY A 135 -11.52 10.39 3.22
C GLY A 135 -10.88 9.00 3.29
N MET A 136 -10.43 8.48 2.14
CA MET A 136 -9.72 7.19 2.08
C MET A 136 -8.33 7.30 2.73
N ASP A 137 -7.79 6.14 3.13
CA ASP A 137 -6.48 6.02 3.79
C ASP A 137 -5.29 6.29 2.86
N ASN A 138 -4.10 6.34 3.45
CA ASN A 138 -2.85 6.62 2.76
C ASN A 138 -2.54 5.59 1.68
N GLU A 139 -2.77 4.32 2.00
CA GLU A 139 -2.50 3.17 1.16
C GLU A 139 -3.38 3.20 -0.09
N SER A 140 -4.66 3.52 0.06
CA SER A 140 -5.61 3.69 -1.05
C SER A 140 -5.22 4.85 -1.96
N VAL A 141 -4.82 6.00 -1.39
CA VAL A 141 -4.39 7.17 -2.17
C VAL A 141 -3.08 6.87 -2.93
N ALA A 142 -2.11 6.22 -2.28
CA ALA A 142 -0.87 5.79 -2.92
C ALA A 142 -1.12 4.75 -4.02
N ALA A 143 -1.98 3.77 -3.76
CA ALA A 143 -2.38 2.78 -4.76
C ALA A 143 -3.05 3.43 -5.98
N ALA A 144 -3.87 4.47 -5.78
CA ALA A 144 -4.48 5.22 -6.88
C ALA A 144 -3.46 5.98 -7.74
N LEU A 145 -2.36 6.46 -7.15
CA LEU A 145 -1.28 7.08 -7.92
C LEU A 145 -0.50 6.06 -8.76
N LEU A 146 -0.44 4.80 -8.30
CA LEU A 146 0.42 3.74 -8.85
C LEU A 146 -0.32 2.69 -9.71
N HIS A 147 -1.67 2.69 -9.74
CA HIS A 147 -2.42 1.58 -10.35
C HIS A 147 -2.07 1.34 -11.82
N ASP A 148 -1.98 2.41 -12.61
CA ASP A 148 -1.65 2.32 -14.03
C ASP A 148 -0.15 2.06 -14.29
N VAL A 149 0.73 2.30 -13.29
CA VAL A 149 2.17 2.04 -13.45
C VAL A 149 2.41 0.55 -13.71
N VAL A 150 1.70 -0.33 -13.01
CA VAL A 150 1.84 -1.79 -13.20
C VAL A 150 1.20 -2.27 -14.49
N GLU A 151 0.15 -1.59 -14.98
CA GLU A 151 -0.53 -1.97 -16.22
C GLU A 151 0.19 -1.50 -17.49
N ASP A 152 0.64 -0.25 -17.49
CA ASP A 152 1.06 0.46 -18.68
C ASP A 152 2.56 0.67 -18.79
N THR A 153 3.35 0.19 -17.81
CA THR A 153 4.80 0.35 -17.78
C THR A 153 5.53 -0.97 -17.49
N PRO A 154 6.86 -1.04 -17.63
CA PRO A 154 7.62 -2.25 -17.29
C PRO A 154 7.68 -2.57 -15.79
N VAL A 155 7.24 -1.66 -14.90
CA VAL A 155 7.29 -1.85 -13.45
C VAL A 155 6.37 -2.99 -13.05
N THR A 156 6.91 -3.92 -12.26
CA THR A 156 6.18 -5.12 -11.82
C THR A 156 5.52 -4.92 -10.47
N LEU A 157 4.48 -5.71 -10.19
CA LEU A 157 3.82 -5.71 -8.89
C LEU A 157 4.77 -6.11 -7.75
N ASP A 158 5.79 -6.95 -8.03
CA ASP A 158 6.79 -7.33 -7.04
C ASP A 158 7.74 -6.19 -6.68
N GLU A 159 8.07 -5.32 -7.64
CA GLU A 159 8.82 -4.08 -7.38
C GLU A 159 7.99 -3.12 -6.53
N ILE A 160 6.72 -2.92 -6.85
CA ILE A 160 5.81 -2.13 -6.01
C ILE A 160 5.73 -2.71 -4.60
N ARG A 161 5.63 -4.04 -4.46
CA ARG A 161 5.58 -4.70 -3.14
C ARG A 161 6.83 -4.46 -2.30
N LYS A 162 8.01 -4.51 -2.92
CA LYS A 162 9.28 -4.22 -2.25
C LYS A 162 9.38 -2.75 -1.81
N GLU A 163 8.89 -1.84 -2.64
CA GLU A 163 9.07 -0.40 -2.51
C GLU A 163 8.03 0.25 -1.59
N PHE A 164 6.77 -0.18 -1.68
CA PHE A 164 5.61 0.43 -1.05
C PHE A 164 4.89 -0.48 -0.05
N GLY A 165 5.31 -1.74 0.04
CA GLY A 165 4.70 -2.72 0.93
C GLY A 165 3.61 -3.56 0.30
N ASN A 166 3.20 -4.60 1.05
CA ASN A 166 2.27 -5.61 0.55
C ASN A 166 0.85 -5.06 0.36
N GLU A 167 0.40 -4.19 1.25
CA GLU A 167 -0.96 -3.65 1.26
C GLU A 167 -1.26 -2.84 -0.01
N ILE A 168 -0.38 -1.91 -0.38
CA ILE A 168 -0.49 -1.12 -1.61
C ILE A 168 -0.44 -2.03 -2.84
N ALA A 169 0.45 -3.03 -2.86
CA ALA A 169 0.53 -3.96 -3.96
C ALA A 169 -0.74 -4.82 -4.11
N GLU A 170 -1.37 -5.25 -3.02
CA GLU A 170 -2.64 -5.98 -3.06
C GLU A 170 -3.80 -5.11 -3.54
N LEU A 171 -3.85 -3.84 -3.15
CA LEU A 171 -4.84 -2.89 -3.64
C LEU A 171 -4.72 -2.71 -5.16
N ILE A 172 -3.49 -2.52 -5.67
CA ILE A 172 -3.23 -2.38 -7.11
C ILE A 172 -3.63 -3.66 -7.84
N ASP A 173 -3.20 -4.85 -7.36
CA ASP A 173 -3.54 -6.14 -7.97
C ASP A 173 -5.07 -6.37 -8.02
N GLY A 174 -5.78 -5.89 -7.01
CA GLY A 174 -7.25 -5.95 -6.98
C GLY A 174 -7.93 -5.07 -8.03
N VAL A 175 -7.39 -3.89 -8.31
CA VAL A 175 -7.94 -2.95 -9.31
C VAL A 175 -7.62 -3.42 -10.73
N THR A 176 -6.40 -3.92 -10.99
CA THR A 176 -5.95 -4.35 -12.32
C THR A 176 -6.60 -5.63 -12.81
N LYS A 177 -7.26 -6.42 -11.96
CA LYS A 177 -7.94 -7.67 -12.33
C LYS A 177 -9.42 -7.50 -12.67
N LEU A 178 -9.96 -6.29 -12.60
CA LEU A 178 -11.37 -5.99 -12.91
C LEU A 178 -11.55 -5.70 -14.41
#